data_81ffb4e888a7fc1b1852b2c7b96cc229
#
_entry.id   81ffb4e888a7fc1b1852b2c7b96cc229
#
_cell.length_a   1.000
_cell.length_b   1.000
_cell.length_c   1.000
_cell.angle_alpha   90.00
_cell.angle_beta   90.00
_cell.angle_gamma   90.00
#
_symmetry.space_group_name_H-M   'P 1'
#
loop_
_entity.id
_entity.type
_entity.pdbx_description
1 polymer ?
#
loop_
_entity_poly.entity_id
_entity_poly.type
_entity_poly.pdbx_seq_one_letter_code
_entity_poly.pdbx_strand_id
1 'polypeptide(L)'
;MKVTSKSLKKLLRDIFQKFGLSKVHSNICANAIINAELVGAPSHGLSRLKMYCERIKKKVINPKPKIKIKKISQSISFIDANNSIGFVAADIGIKQAIKNAKKTGIGLVGVKNSGHYGLSGYYAEQATKKNLIVICF
;
A
#
# COMPACT_ATOMS: atom_id res chain seq x y z
N MET A 1 16.63 -21.31 -7.89
CA MET A 1 16.11 -21.75 -6.57
C MET A 1 14.64 -21.36 -6.49
N LYS A 2 13.75 -22.32 -6.23
CA LYS A 2 12.32 -22.04 -6.03
C LYS A 2 12.05 -21.77 -4.56
N VAL A 3 11.38 -20.67 -4.25
CA VAL A 3 11.03 -20.24 -2.88
C VAL A 3 9.51 -20.15 -2.78
N THR A 4 8.93 -20.63 -1.68
CA THR A 4 7.48 -20.51 -1.46
C THR A 4 7.07 -19.06 -1.17
N SER A 5 5.91 -18.65 -1.63
CA SER A 5 5.35 -17.31 -1.33
C SER A 5 5.25 -17.06 0.18
N LYS A 6 4.96 -18.10 0.98
CA LYS A 6 4.89 -18.02 2.45
C LYS A 6 6.24 -17.66 3.07
N SER A 7 7.32 -18.34 2.65
CA SER A 7 8.68 -18.08 3.15
C SER A 7 9.16 -16.70 2.73
N LEU A 8 8.91 -16.32 1.48
CA LEU A 8 9.29 -15.00 0.96
C LEU A 8 8.52 -13.88 1.66
N LYS A 9 7.24 -14.06 1.90
CA LYS A 9 6.42 -13.10 2.66
C LYS A 9 6.96 -12.89 4.08
N LYS A 10 7.37 -13.98 4.76
CA LYS A 10 7.99 -13.89 6.09
C LYS A 10 9.27 -13.07 6.03
N LEU A 11 10.16 -13.38 5.09
CA LEU A 11 11.42 -12.66 4.90
C LEU A 11 11.19 -11.15 4.66
N LEU A 12 10.26 -10.80 3.77
CA LEU A 12 9.92 -9.41 3.47
C LEU A 12 9.42 -8.66 4.72
N ARG A 13 8.55 -9.28 5.51
CA ARG A 13 8.08 -8.69 6.77
C ARG A 13 9.24 -8.43 7.73
N ASP A 14 10.13 -9.42 7.90
CA ASP A 14 11.26 -9.33 8.80
C ASP A 14 12.22 -8.21 8.37
N ILE A 15 12.47 -8.08 7.06
CA ILE A 15 13.25 -6.98 6.48
C ILE A 15 12.60 -5.64 6.82
N PHE A 16 11.33 -5.42 6.48
CA PHE A 16 10.66 -4.15 6.74
C PHE A 16 10.60 -3.80 8.23
N GLN A 17 10.45 -4.78 9.11
CA GLN A 17 10.51 -4.55 10.55
C GLN A 17 11.90 -4.12 11.01
N LYS A 18 12.99 -4.71 10.48
CA LYS A 18 14.35 -4.24 10.72
C LYS A 18 14.58 -2.79 10.30
N PHE A 19 13.85 -2.32 9.28
CA PHE A 19 13.85 -0.93 8.84
C PHE A 19 12.87 -0.04 9.61
N GLY A 20 12.27 -0.53 10.70
CA GLY A 20 11.48 0.23 11.64
C GLY A 20 9.98 0.31 11.35
N LEU A 21 9.47 -0.40 10.33
CA LEU A 21 8.03 -0.48 10.10
C LEU A 21 7.35 -1.32 11.19
N SER A 22 6.11 -0.95 11.53
CA SER A 22 5.28 -1.77 12.41
C SER A 22 4.98 -3.15 11.78
N LYS A 23 4.61 -4.12 12.60
CA LYS A 23 4.19 -5.46 12.14
C LYS A 23 3.05 -5.38 11.11
N VAL A 24 2.08 -4.47 11.31
CA VAL A 24 0.95 -4.24 10.39
C VAL A 24 1.44 -3.68 9.06
N HIS A 25 2.22 -2.60 9.08
CA HIS A 25 2.75 -1.97 7.87
C HIS A 25 3.67 -2.90 7.08
N SER A 26 4.52 -3.65 7.76
CA SER A 26 5.39 -4.65 7.13
C SER A 26 4.61 -5.75 6.41
N ASN A 27 3.48 -6.18 7.00
CA ASN A 27 2.61 -7.17 6.36
C ASN A 27 1.91 -6.62 5.12
N ILE A 28 1.46 -5.36 5.13
CA ILE A 28 0.89 -4.68 3.96
C ILE A 28 1.93 -4.63 2.83
N CYS A 29 3.14 -4.17 3.11
CA CYS A 29 4.22 -4.10 2.12
C CYS A 29 4.56 -5.47 1.54
N ALA A 30 4.71 -6.48 2.40
CA ALA A 30 5.00 -7.84 1.96
C ALA A 30 3.91 -8.41 1.05
N ASN A 31 2.63 -8.18 1.37
CA ASN A 31 1.51 -8.62 0.53
C ASN A 31 1.54 -7.99 -0.86
N ALA A 32 1.76 -6.68 -0.94
CA ALA A 32 1.79 -5.96 -2.21
C ALA A 32 2.96 -6.43 -3.10
N ILE A 33 4.15 -6.63 -2.53
CA ILE A 33 5.31 -7.14 -3.26
C ILE A 33 5.08 -8.57 -3.75
N ILE A 34 4.57 -9.45 -2.88
CA ILE A 34 4.26 -10.84 -3.27
C ILE A 34 3.20 -10.90 -4.36
N ASN A 35 2.15 -10.06 -4.28
CA ASN A 35 1.14 -10.00 -5.32
C ASN A 35 1.76 -9.64 -6.68
N ALA A 36 2.64 -8.65 -6.74
CA ALA A 36 3.31 -8.27 -7.97
C ALA A 36 4.13 -9.42 -8.59
N GLU A 37 4.82 -10.22 -7.77
CA GLU A 37 5.52 -11.42 -8.24
C GLU A 37 4.55 -12.48 -8.78
N LEU A 38 3.46 -12.75 -8.05
CA LEU A 38 2.49 -13.79 -8.42
C LEU A 38 1.73 -13.46 -9.71
N VAL A 39 1.50 -12.18 -10.01
CA VAL A 39 0.83 -11.77 -11.26
C VAL A 39 1.80 -11.51 -12.41
N GLY A 40 3.08 -11.82 -12.25
CA GLY A 40 4.09 -11.66 -13.32
C GLY A 40 4.52 -10.22 -13.58
N ALA A 41 4.46 -9.33 -12.56
CA ALA A 41 4.90 -7.94 -12.64
C ALA A 41 6.15 -7.67 -11.75
N PRO A 42 7.30 -8.34 -12.01
CA PRO A 42 8.48 -8.26 -11.13
C PRO A 42 9.08 -6.86 -11.04
N SER A 43 8.83 -5.99 -12.02
CA SER A 43 9.22 -4.57 -11.98
C SER A 43 8.59 -3.79 -10.82
N HIS A 44 7.50 -4.28 -10.24
CA HIS A 44 6.81 -3.72 -9.08
C HIS A 44 6.92 -4.62 -7.83
N GLY A 45 7.65 -5.72 -7.95
CA GLY A 45 7.87 -6.74 -6.93
C GLY A 45 9.20 -6.59 -6.19
N LEU A 46 9.91 -7.71 -6.06
CA LEU A 46 11.18 -7.82 -5.31
C LEU A 46 12.29 -6.92 -5.83
N SER A 47 12.32 -6.65 -7.13
CA SER A 47 13.30 -5.75 -7.76
C SER A 47 13.33 -4.36 -7.11
N ARG A 48 12.22 -3.94 -6.50
CA ARG A 48 12.08 -2.63 -5.83
C ARG A 48 12.46 -2.64 -4.35
N LEU A 49 12.65 -3.80 -3.73
CA LEU A 49 12.89 -3.91 -2.28
C LEU A 49 14.08 -3.06 -1.82
N LYS A 50 15.20 -3.13 -2.56
CA LYS A 50 16.41 -2.34 -2.26
C LYS A 50 16.09 -0.85 -2.23
N MET A 51 15.35 -0.35 -3.23
CA MET A 51 14.96 1.07 -3.32
C MET A 51 14.15 1.52 -2.09
N TYR A 52 13.19 0.72 -1.63
CA TYR A 52 12.41 1.08 -0.45
C TYR A 52 13.26 1.11 0.81
N CYS A 53 14.12 0.11 1.01
CA CYS A 53 15.05 0.06 2.14
C CYS A 53 15.99 1.28 2.17
N GLU A 54 16.55 1.66 1.02
CA GLU A 54 17.42 2.83 0.90
C GLU A 54 16.68 4.14 1.21
N ARG A 55 15.43 4.29 0.72
CA ARG A 55 14.61 5.47 0.99
C ARG A 55 14.26 5.60 2.48
N ILE A 56 14.05 4.49 3.17
CA ILE A 56 13.85 4.50 4.63
C ILE A 56 15.14 4.94 5.33
N LYS A 57 16.29 4.37 4.97
CA LYS A 57 17.60 4.77 5.53
C LYS A 57 17.88 6.26 5.32
N LYS A 58 17.58 6.79 4.15
CA LYS A 58 17.74 8.20 3.79
C LYS A 58 16.66 9.11 4.39
N LYS A 59 15.76 8.59 5.24
CA LYS A 59 14.65 9.32 5.86
C LYS A 59 13.66 9.97 4.87
N VAL A 60 13.66 9.54 3.60
CA VAL A 60 12.66 9.94 2.59
C VAL A 60 11.31 9.27 2.88
N ILE A 61 11.37 8.03 3.36
CA ILE A 61 10.18 7.30 3.84
C ILE A 61 10.21 7.29 5.37
N ASN A 62 9.11 7.74 5.98
CA ASN A 62 8.89 7.65 7.41
C ASN A 62 8.39 6.25 7.78
N PRO A 63 9.17 5.43 8.52
CA PRO A 63 8.75 4.08 8.90
C PRO A 63 7.66 4.04 9.99
N LYS A 64 7.46 5.15 10.71
CA LYS A 64 6.46 5.30 11.79
C LYS A 64 5.53 6.50 11.54
N PRO A 65 4.80 6.51 10.41
CA PRO A 65 4.00 7.65 10.02
C PRO A 65 2.78 7.83 10.94
N LYS A 66 2.43 9.09 11.20
CA LYS A 66 1.16 9.50 11.81
C LYS A 66 0.18 9.87 10.69
N ILE A 67 -0.42 8.87 10.06
CA ILE A 67 -1.34 9.06 8.93
C ILE A 67 -2.63 9.71 9.42
N LYS A 68 -3.07 10.75 8.70
CA LYS A 68 -4.31 11.48 9.03
C LYS A 68 -5.31 11.36 7.88
N ILE A 69 -6.55 11.07 8.21
CA ILE A 69 -7.65 11.01 7.25
C ILE A 69 -8.59 12.19 7.55
N LYS A 70 -8.77 13.07 6.58
CA LYS A 70 -9.72 14.17 6.62
C LYS A 70 -10.92 13.81 5.76
N LYS A 71 -12.09 13.76 6.35
CA LYS A 71 -13.37 13.64 5.62
C LYS A 71 -13.72 15.02 5.05
N ILE A 72 -13.91 15.10 3.74
CA ILE A 72 -14.33 16.33 3.04
C ILE A 72 -15.85 16.31 2.87
N SER A 73 -16.42 15.17 2.44
CA SER A 73 -17.86 14.92 2.35
C SER A 73 -18.15 13.46 2.71
N GLN A 74 -19.35 12.99 2.50
CA GLN A 74 -19.68 11.57 2.71
C GLN A 74 -18.98 10.66 1.70
N SER A 75 -18.76 11.13 0.47
CA SER A 75 -18.12 10.41 -0.64
C SER A 75 -16.62 10.70 -0.78
N ILE A 76 -16.13 11.84 -0.25
CA ILE A 76 -14.77 12.32 -0.48
C ILE A 76 -13.97 12.35 0.82
N SER A 77 -12.77 11.76 0.78
CA SER A 77 -11.80 11.82 1.86
C SER A 77 -10.43 12.23 1.34
N PHE A 78 -9.61 12.81 2.21
CA PHE A 78 -8.24 13.17 1.91
C PHE A 78 -7.30 12.57 2.96
N ILE A 79 -6.20 11.98 2.53
CA ILE A 79 -5.21 11.32 3.40
C ILE A 79 -3.91 12.08 3.33
N ASP A 80 -3.41 12.50 4.48
CA ASP A 80 -2.02 12.89 4.64
C ASP A 80 -1.24 11.68 5.16
N ALA A 81 -0.42 11.10 4.29
CA ALA A 81 0.30 9.87 4.59
C ALA A 81 1.59 10.10 5.41
N ASN A 82 1.95 11.35 5.73
CA ASN A 82 3.11 11.71 6.55
C ASN A 82 4.41 11.02 6.07
N ASN A 83 4.63 11.04 4.76
CA ASN A 83 5.75 10.39 4.07
C ASN A 83 5.85 8.88 4.34
N SER A 84 4.72 8.20 4.54
CA SER A 84 4.71 6.75 4.67
C SER A 84 5.17 6.08 3.38
N ILE A 85 5.55 4.81 3.49
CA ILE A 85 5.73 3.97 2.31
C ILE A 85 4.40 3.88 1.54
N GLY A 86 4.46 4.02 0.21
CA GLY A 86 3.26 4.11 -0.62
C GLY A 86 2.30 2.93 -0.50
N PHE A 87 2.80 1.73 -0.26
CA PHE A 87 1.96 0.54 -0.01
C PHE A 87 0.96 0.74 1.12
N VAL A 88 1.39 1.36 2.23
CA VAL A 88 0.54 1.60 3.40
C VAL A 88 -0.49 2.69 3.10
N ALA A 89 -0.05 3.78 2.46
CA ALA A 89 -0.95 4.86 2.08
C ALA A 89 -2.05 4.40 1.11
N ALA A 90 -1.69 3.60 0.11
CA ALA A 90 -2.62 3.06 -0.87
C ALA A 90 -3.59 2.03 -0.26
N ASP A 91 -3.12 1.17 0.65
CA ASP A 91 -4.00 0.22 1.36
C ASP A 91 -5.05 0.95 2.21
N ILE A 92 -4.66 2.01 2.90
CA ILE A 92 -5.60 2.85 3.66
C ILE A 92 -6.54 3.60 2.70
N GLY A 93 -6.00 4.12 1.59
CA GLY A 93 -6.76 4.86 0.58
C GLY A 93 -7.87 4.03 -0.04
N ILE A 94 -7.54 2.84 -0.53
CA ILE A 94 -8.55 1.98 -1.17
C ILE A 94 -9.62 1.50 -0.17
N LYS A 95 -9.24 1.17 1.06
CA LYS A 95 -10.20 0.81 2.11
C LYS A 95 -11.17 1.96 2.43
N GLN A 96 -10.64 3.18 2.49
CA GLN A 96 -11.48 4.37 2.71
C GLN A 96 -12.39 4.67 1.52
N ALA A 97 -11.89 4.52 0.27
CA ALA A 97 -12.70 4.68 -0.93
C ALA A 97 -13.84 3.66 -1.00
N ILE A 98 -13.56 2.39 -0.74
CA ILE A 98 -14.58 1.34 -0.64
C ILE A 98 -15.62 1.66 0.44
N LYS A 99 -15.18 2.12 1.62
CA LYS A 99 -16.09 2.50 2.72
C LYS A 99 -17.01 3.65 2.32
N ASN A 100 -16.49 4.66 1.62
CA ASN A 100 -17.28 5.78 1.14
C ASN A 100 -18.27 5.31 0.06
N ALA A 101 -17.79 4.59 -0.95
CA ALA A 101 -18.62 4.10 -2.07
C ALA A 101 -19.80 3.23 -1.61
N LYS A 102 -19.59 2.38 -0.62
CA LYS A 102 -20.67 1.57 -0.04
C LYS A 102 -21.77 2.38 0.63
N LYS A 103 -21.47 3.61 1.05
CA LYS A 103 -22.46 4.48 1.73
C LYS A 103 -23.19 5.40 0.76
N THR A 104 -22.54 5.82 -0.30
CA THR A 104 -23.00 6.92 -1.15
C THR A 104 -23.01 6.59 -2.64
N GLY A 105 -22.70 5.35 -3.03
CA GLY A 105 -22.56 4.93 -4.42
C GLY A 105 -21.22 5.28 -5.05
N ILE A 106 -20.50 6.28 -4.53
CA ILE A 106 -19.19 6.71 -5.03
C ILE A 106 -18.22 6.97 -3.87
N GLY A 107 -16.93 6.69 -4.07
CA GLY A 107 -15.88 6.99 -3.11
C GLY A 107 -14.64 7.54 -3.78
N LEU A 108 -14.26 8.78 -3.46
CA LEU A 108 -13.04 9.42 -3.93
C LEU A 108 -12.08 9.63 -2.76
N VAL A 109 -10.81 9.23 -2.94
CA VAL A 109 -9.78 9.45 -1.93
C VAL A 109 -8.53 10.02 -2.58
N GLY A 110 -8.19 11.25 -2.19
CA GLY A 110 -6.91 11.85 -2.50
C GLY A 110 -5.85 11.51 -1.44
N VAL A 111 -4.62 11.24 -1.87
CA VAL A 111 -3.49 10.94 -0.96
C VAL A 111 -2.34 11.89 -1.26
N LYS A 112 -1.80 12.52 -0.22
CA LYS A 112 -0.58 13.35 -0.30
C LYS A 112 0.51 12.83 0.64
N ASN A 113 1.73 13.34 0.46
CA ASN A 113 2.90 12.98 1.28
C ASN A 113 3.09 11.46 1.32
N SER A 114 3.04 10.84 0.13
CA SER A 114 3.24 9.42 -0.10
C SER A 114 4.27 9.22 -1.22
N GLY A 115 4.75 8.00 -1.37
CA GLY A 115 5.66 7.64 -2.43
C GLY A 115 5.08 6.56 -3.34
N HIS A 116 5.96 5.95 -4.15
CA HIS A 116 5.61 4.84 -5.02
C HIS A 116 4.88 3.72 -4.24
N TYR A 117 3.71 3.29 -4.74
CA TYR A 117 2.81 2.35 -4.04
C TYR A 117 2.72 0.96 -4.69
N GLY A 118 3.59 0.70 -5.67
CA GLY A 118 3.66 -0.60 -6.34
C GLY A 118 2.64 -0.74 -7.45
N LEU A 119 2.09 -1.92 -7.60
CA LEU A 119 1.15 -2.28 -8.65
C LEU A 119 -0.27 -1.80 -8.30
N SER A 120 -0.83 -0.87 -9.09
CA SER A 120 -2.19 -0.34 -8.87
C SER A 120 -3.28 -1.41 -8.93
N GLY A 121 -3.12 -2.42 -9.79
CA GLY A 121 -4.03 -3.56 -9.89
C GLY A 121 -4.26 -4.30 -8.56
N TYR A 122 -3.25 -4.36 -7.68
CA TYR A 122 -3.38 -4.98 -6.36
C TYR A 122 -4.43 -4.29 -5.47
N TYR A 123 -4.55 -2.97 -5.57
CA TYR A 123 -5.56 -2.21 -4.83
C TYR A 123 -6.89 -2.24 -5.55
N ALA A 124 -6.88 -2.17 -6.88
CA ALA A 124 -8.08 -2.26 -7.70
C ALA A 124 -8.83 -3.58 -7.43
N GLU A 125 -8.12 -4.70 -7.36
CA GLU A 125 -8.70 -6.01 -7.05
C GLU A 125 -9.45 -6.03 -5.70
N GLN A 126 -9.04 -5.24 -4.72
CA GLN A 126 -9.73 -5.15 -3.43
C GLN A 126 -11.13 -4.51 -3.56
N ALA A 127 -11.29 -3.56 -4.48
CA ALA A 127 -12.59 -2.93 -4.75
C ALA A 127 -13.48 -3.81 -5.64
N THR A 128 -12.93 -4.43 -6.69
CA THR A 128 -13.69 -5.33 -7.57
C THR A 128 -14.26 -6.53 -6.82
N LYS A 129 -13.52 -7.09 -5.87
CA LYS A 129 -14.03 -8.12 -4.92
C LYS A 129 -15.19 -7.65 -4.04
N LYS A 130 -15.52 -6.37 -4.07
CA LYS A 130 -16.68 -5.77 -3.36
C LYS A 130 -17.74 -5.25 -4.33
N ASN A 131 -17.70 -5.72 -5.60
CA ASN A 131 -18.60 -5.33 -6.68
C ASN A 131 -18.57 -3.81 -6.97
N LEU A 132 -17.38 -3.20 -6.92
CA LEU A 132 -17.17 -1.79 -7.22
C LEU A 132 -16.29 -1.64 -8.46
N ILE A 133 -16.62 -0.70 -9.32
CA ILE A 133 -15.72 -0.20 -10.36
C ILE A 133 -14.69 0.70 -9.69
N VAL A 134 -13.44 0.65 -10.15
CA VAL A 134 -12.35 1.42 -9.54
C VAL A 134 -11.39 1.96 -10.58
N ILE A 135 -10.92 3.18 -10.34
CA ILE A 135 -9.84 3.82 -11.07
C ILE A 135 -8.76 4.18 -10.05
N CYS A 136 -7.51 3.74 -10.30
CA CYS A 136 -6.34 4.08 -9.49
C CYS A 136 -5.29 4.77 -10.39
N PHE A 137 -4.77 5.90 -9.99
CA PHE A 137 -3.73 6.66 -10.69
C PHE A 137 -2.80 7.39 -9.71
#